data_80dce8112c39f2aceae4b237c3ff7ece
#
_entry.id   80dce8112c39f2aceae4b237c3ff7ece
#
_cell.length_a   1.000
_cell.length_b   1.000
_cell.length_c   1.000
_cell.angle_alpha   90.00
_cell.angle_beta   90.00
_cell.angle_gamma   90.00
#
_symmetry.space_group_name_H-M   'P 1'
#
loop_
_entity.id
_entity.type
_entity.pdbx_description
1 polymer ?
#
loop_
_entity_poly.entity_id
_entity_poly.type
_entity_poly.pdbx_seq_one_letter_code
_entity_poly.pdbx_strand_id
1 'polypeptide(L)'
;MNRREFSTSFLLGLSAVAISANAVAQASRGSAGAASKLPTVKARNIVLVHGLFADGSSWSEVIPRLQAKGLNVTSVQNPLTTLPEAVDACRRVLDRQDGPTVLVGHSFSGMIVTEAGVHPNVSALVYVAARAPDAGEDYTALAKKYPTPPASKGVVFDGDEGRLTEEAFVRDFAGDLPRERALALYAVQEPFKKALLTGKTTNAAWRQKPSFYAVSTEDRTIDPDLERFMAKRMNAQTIELRSSHVSLISHPVEITDLILRAAG
;
A
#
# COMPACT_ATOMS: atom_id res chain seq x y z
N MET A 1 -2.04 76.69 -21.25
CA MET A 1 -2.53 76.99 -22.63
C MET A 1 -3.58 75.95 -23.00
N ASN A 2 -4.82 76.45 -23.11
CA ASN A 2 -5.96 76.08 -23.94
C ASN A 2 -6.49 74.65 -23.86
N ARG A 3 -7.69 74.38 -23.26
CA ARG A 3 -9.10 74.63 -23.78
C ARG A 3 -9.45 73.55 -24.82
N ARG A 4 -10.55 72.79 -24.73
CA ARG A 4 -12.01 73.07 -24.57
C ARG A 4 -12.68 71.68 -24.42
N GLU A 5 -13.50 71.40 -23.42
CA GLU A 5 -14.97 71.45 -23.42
C GLU A 5 -15.72 71.03 -24.71
N PHE A 6 -16.59 70.03 -24.56
CA PHE A 6 -18.01 70.23 -24.93
C PHE A 6 -18.89 69.10 -24.33
N SER A 7 -19.89 69.56 -23.62
CA SER A 7 -21.06 68.84 -23.15
C SER A 7 -22.02 68.48 -24.28
N THR A 8 -22.82 67.48 -24.12
CA THR A 8 -24.30 67.62 -24.25
C THR A 8 -25.04 66.35 -23.79
N SER A 9 -26.07 66.66 -23.05
CA SER A 9 -27.12 65.81 -22.43
C SER A 9 -28.12 65.22 -23.46
N PHE A 10 -28.89 64.22 -23.05
CA PHE A 10 -30.33 64.08 -23.11
C PHE A 10 -30.71 62.58 -23.08
N LEU A 11 -31.50 62.11 -22.30
CA LEU A 11 -32.89 62.05 -21.78
C LEU A 11 -33.37 60.58 -21.59
N LEU A 12 -33.81 60.28 -20.39
CA LEU A 12 -34.97 59.49 -19.96
C LEU A 12 -35.54 58.37 -20.85
N GLY A 13 -35.66 57.21 -20.20
CA GLY A 13 -36.57 56.12 -20.56
C GLY A 13 -36.74 55.14 -19.40
N LEU A 14 -37.68 55.41 -18.46
CA LEU A 14 -38.16 54.46 -17.49
C LEU A 14 -38.97 53.37 -18.21
N SER A 15 -38.59 52.11 -18.05
CA SER A 15 -39.50 50.98 -18.25
C SER A 15 -39.27 49.96 -17.15
N ALA A 16 -40.21 49.91 -16.24
CA ALA A 16 -40.31 48.91 -15.22
C ALA A 16 -40.66 47.55 -15.85
N VAL A 17 -39.84 46.58 -15.67
CA VAL A 17 -40.17 45.14 -15.90
C VAL A 17 -40.03 44.40 -14.58
N ALA A 18 -41.14 43.94 -14.08
CA ALA A 18 -41.23 43.03 -12.96
C ALA A 18 -40.59 41.70 -13.39
N ILE A 19 -39.52 41.33 -12.73
CA ILE A 19 -38.92 39.99 -12.85
C ILE A 19 -39.28 39.18 -11.61
N SER A 20 -40.06 38.15 -11.87
CA SER A 20 -40.57 37.17 -10.94
C SER A 20 -39.47 36.52 -10.14
N ALA A 21 -39.58 36.54 -8.81
CA ALA A 21 -38.79 35.75 -7.87
C ALA A 21 -39.18 34.27 -7.95
N ASN A 22 -38.55 33.49 -8.85
CA ASN A 22 -38.68 32.02 -8.85
C ASN A 22 -37.55 31.31 -9.65
N ALA A 23 -36.29 31.60 -9.37
CA ALA A 23 -35.15 30.87 -9.97
C ALA A 23 -33.92 30.79 -9.06
N VAL A 24 -34.07 30.60 -7.75
CA VAL A 24 -32.96 30.39 -6.81
C VAL A 24 -33.27 29.22 -5.87
N ALA A 25 -33.71 28.11 -6.40
CA ALA A 25 -33.92 26.90 -5.59
C ALA A 25 -33.61 25.60 -6.34
N GLN A 26 -32.60 25.56 -7.27
CA GLN A 26 -32.29 24.34 -7.99
C GLN A 26 -30.82 24.22 -8.43
N ALA A 27 -29.88 24.67 -7.62
CA ALA A 27 -28.44 24.51 -7.87
C ALA A 27 -27.67 23.98 -6.64
N SER A 28 -28.25 23.05 -5.90
CA SER A 28 -27.57 22.36 -4.81
C SER A 28 -27.93 20.87 -4.75
N ARG A 29 -27.85 20.19 -5.90
CA ARG A 29 -27.89 18.72 -5.91
C ARG A 29 -26.71 18.19 -6.73
N GLY A 30 -25.75 17.60 -6.01
CA GLY A 30 -24.99 16.47 -6.49
C GLY A 30 -23.77 16.80 -7.30
N SER A 31 -22.73 17.24 -6.65
CA SER A 31 -21.40 16.78 -6.99
C SER A 31 -20.94 15.82 -5.90
N ALA A 32 -21.50 14.62 -5.90
CA ALA A 32 -20.82 13.48 -5.30
C ALA A 32 -19.55 13.30 -6.16
N GLY A 33 -18.42 13.80 -5.65
CA GLY A 33 -17.14 13.71 -6.32
C GLY A 33 -16.85 12.24 -6.64
N ALA A 34 -16.95 11.88 -7.92
CA ALA A 34 -16.28 10.71 -8.42
C ALA A 34 -14.81 10.89 -8.06
N ALA A 35 -14.31 10.08 -7.11
CA ALA A 35 -12.89 10.03 -6.80
C ALA A 35 -12.17 9.78 -8.13
N SER A 36 -11.49 10.79 -8.63
CA SER A 36 -10.70 10.71 -9.87
C SER A 36 -9.67 9.62 -9.65
N LYS A 37 -9.85 8.46 -10.28
CA LYS A 37 -8.79 7.46 -10.35
C LYS A 37 -7.59 8.13 -10.99
N LEU A 38 -6.52 8.30 -10.22
CA LEU A 38 -5.25 8.77 -10.75
C LEU A 38 -4.87 7.87 -11.95
N PRO A 39 -4.44 8.42 -13.08
CA PRO A 39 -4.02 7.62 -14.22
C PRO A 39 -2.84 6.73 -13.82
N THR A 40 -2.95 5.44 -14.03
CA THR A 40 -1.83 4.51 -13.88
C THR A 40 -0.84 4.77 -15.01
N VAL A 41 0.39 5.11 -14.65
CA VAL A 41 1.48 5.22 -15.63
C VAL A 41 2.00 3.80 -15.89
N LYS A 42 2.14 3.40 -17.15
CA LYS A 42 2.65 2.08 -17.51
C LYS A 42 4.07 1.88 -16.94
N ALA A 43 4.17 1.05 -15.92
CA ALA A 43 5.44 0.74 -15.27
C ALA A 43 6.12 -0.45 -15.94
N ARG A 44 7.47 -0.40 -16.04
CA ARG A 44 8.29 -1.52 -16.52
C ARG A 44 9.06 -2.19 -15.39
N ASN A 45 9.18 -1.53 -14.27
CA ASN A 45 9.94 -1.99 -13.11
C ASN A 45 9.01 -2.40 -11.97
N ILE A 46 9.31 -3.53 -11.34
CA ILE A 46 8.64 -4.03 -10.16
C ILE A 46 9.70 -4.21 -9.07
N VAL A 47 9.48 -3.57 -7.92
CA VAL A 47 10.33 -3.73 -6.73
C VAL A 47 9.51 -4.42 -5.64
N LEU A 48 9.97 -5.61 -5.24
CA LEU A 48 9.30 -6.48 -4.27
C LEU A 48 10.02 -6.41 -2.93
N VAL A 49 9.28 -6.29 -1.83
CA VAL A 49 9.85 -6.20 -0.48
C VAL A 49 9.22 -7.24 0.42
N HIS A 50 10.05 -8.10 1.04
CA HIS A 50 9.61 -9.17 1.94
C HIS A 50 9.27 -8.65 3.33
N GLY A 51 8.43 -9.41 4.07
CA GLY A 51 8.04 -9.13 5.45
C GLY A 51 9.03 -9.66 6.49
N LEU A 52 8.59 -9.64 7.78
CA LEU A 52 9.27 -10.34 8.86
C LEU A 52 9.22 -11.86 8.62
N PHE A 53 10.12 -12.59 9.25
CA PHE A 53 10.20 -14.06 9.18
C PHE A 53 10.48 -14.62 7.78
N ALA A 54 10.90 -13.79 6.84
CA ALA A 54 11.11 -14.15 5.44
C ALA A 54 12.30 -13.38 4.87
N ASP A 55 12.68 -13.73 3.66
CA ASP A 55 13.65 -13.05 2.82
C ASP A 55 13.09 -12.80 1.40
N GLY A 56 13.91 -12.27 0.53
CA GLY A 56 13.50 -11.97 -0.86
C GLY A 56 13.07 -13.21 -1.66
N SER A 57 13.44 -14.42 -1.25
CA SER A 57 13.03 -15.65 -1.92
C SER A 57 11.55 -15.99 -1.72
N SER A 58 10.87 -15.36 -0.75
CA SER A 58 9.41 -15.48 -0.56
C SER A 58 8.62 -15.08 -1.82
N TRP A 59 9.23 -14.28 -2.71
CA TRP A 59 8.65 -13.86 -3.98
C TRP A 59 8.98 -14.80 -5.15
N SER A 60 9.64 -15.93 -4.93
CA SER A 60 10.11 -16.86 -5.98
C SER A 60 9.00 -17.36 -6.91
N GLU A 61 7.77 -17.44 -6.45
CA GLU A 61 6.62 -17.83 -7.28
C GLU A 61 6.10 -16.68 -8.17
N VAL A 62 6.25 -15.43 -7.74
CA VAL A 62 5.74 -14.24 -8.43
C VAL A 62 6.77 -13.71 -9.43
N ILE A 63 8.06 -13.72 -9.08
CA ILE A 63 9.16 -13.19 -9.91
C ILE A 63 9.13 -13.73 -11.35
N PRO A 64 9.16 -15.07 -11.60
CA PRO A 64 9.20 -15.59 -12.96
C PRO A 64 7.94 -15.26 -13.77
N ARG A 65 6.79 -15.14 -13.10
CA ARG A 65 5.53 -14.76 -13.74
C ARG A 65 5.55 -13.32 -14.25
N LEU A 66 6.10 -12.40 -13.48
CA LEU A 66 6.28 -11.00 -13.87
C LEU A 66 7.35 -10.86 -14.97
N GLN A 67 8.48 -11.58 -14.86
CA GLN A 67 9.53 -11.61 -15.87
C GLN A 67 9.03 -12.15 -17.21
N ALA A 68 8.17 -13.16 -17.20
CA ALA A 68 7.53 -13.71 -18.41
C ALA A 68 6.62 -12.68 -19.12
N LYS A 69 6.23 -11.60 -18.45
CA LYS A 69 5.50 -10.46 -19.03
C LYS A 69 6.43 -9.33 -19.51
N GLY A 70 7.75 -9.55 -19.49
CA GLY A 70 8.75 -8.59 -19.93
C GLY A 70 9.05 -7.48 -18.93
N LEU A 71 8.67 -7.65 -17.65
CA LEU A 71 8.93 -6.67 -16.60
C LEU A 71 10.32 -6.89 -15.98
N ASN A 72 10.97 -5.79 -15.63
CA ASN A 72 12.18 -5.80 -14.82
C ASN A 72 11.80 -5.95 -13.35
N VAL A 73 12.24 -7.03 -12.70
CA VAL A 73 11.84 -7.37 -11.33
C VAL A 73 13.07 -7.41 -10.43
N THR A 74 12.99 -6.69 -9.31
CA THR A 74 14.03 -6.70 -8.27
C THR A 74 13.41 -7.00 -6.92
N SER A 75 13.89 -8.00 -6.21
CA SER A 75 13.54 -8.27 -4.81
C SER A 75 14.54 -7.60 -3.88
N VAL A 76 14.05 -6.75 -2.98
CA VAL A 76 14.87 -6.09 -1.96
C VAL A 76 15.19 -7.09 -0.86
N GLN A 77 16.47 -7.17 -0.49
CA GLN A 77 16.92 -7.82 0.74
C GLN A 77 16.98 -6.72 1.82
N ASN A 78 15.86 -6.46 2.46
CA ASN A 78 15.83 -5.44 3.50
C ASN A 78 16.30 -6.02 4.84
N PRO A 79 17.17 -5.32 5.58
CA PRO A 79 17.58 -5.78 6.88
C PRO A 79 16.39 -5.77 7.85
N LEU A 80 16.30 -6.81 8.67
CA LEU A 80 15.24 -6.91 9.70
C LEU A 80 15.71 -6.31 11.03
N THR A 81 16.35 -5.13 10.97
CA THR A 81 16.97 -4.42 12.11
C THR A 81 16.13 -3.23 12.57
N THR A 82 16.05 -2.18 11.76
CA THR A 82 15.25 -0.97 12.03
C THR A 82 14.44 -0.56 10.80
N LEU A 83 13.32 0.16 11.01
CA LEU A 83 12.53 0.67 9.88
C LEU A 83 13.32 1.64 8.98
N PRO A 84 14.11 2.59 9.49
CA PRO A 84 14.94 3.46 8.64
C PRO A 84 15.93 2.67 7.76
N GLU A 85 16.63 1.68 8.29
CA GLU A 85 17.58 0.86 7.52
C GLU A 85 16.88 0.03 6.45
N ALA A 86 15.71 -0.54 6.76
CA ALA A 86 14.89 -1.28 5.79
C ALA A 86 14.37 -0.35 4.68
N VAL A 87 13.93 0.85 5.02
CA VAL A 87 13.50 1.90 4.05
C VAL A 87 14.67 2.32 3.17
N ASP A 88 15.85 2.54 3.74
CA ASP A 88 17.05 2.92 2.97
C ASP A 88 17.51 1.82 2.03
N ALA A 89 17.40 0.54 2.43
CA ALA A 89 17.64 -0.59 1.53
C ALA A 89 16.67 -0.57 0.33
N CYS A 90 15.41 -0.30 0.56
CA CYS A 90 14.40 -0.15 -0.49
C CYS A 90 14.72 1.05 -1.40
N ARG A 91 15.02 2.22 -0.85
CA ARG A 91 15.36 3.44 -1.60
C ARG A 91 16.56 3.23 -2.53
N ARG A 92 17.64 2.58 -2.06
CA ARG A 92 18.78 2.24 -2.90
C ARG A 92 18.43 1.37 -4.11
N VAL A 93 17.40 0.52 -3.99
CA VAL A 93 16.90 -0.27 -5.13
C VAL A 93 16.07 0.63 -6.05
N LEU A 94 15.22 1.49 -5.52
CA LEU A 94 14.40 2.44 -6.28
C LEU A 94 15.25 3.44 -7.06
N ASP A 95 16.37 3.91 -6.50
CA ASP A 95 17.31 4.83 -7.15
C ASP A 95 17.93 4.24 -8.42
N ARG A 96 18.04 2.91 -8.49
CA ARG A 96 18.60 2.19 -9.66
C ARG A 96 17.57 1.83 -10.73
N GLN A 97 16.28 2.15 -10.51
CA GLN A 97 15.25 1.90 -11.50
C GLN A 97 15.26 3.00 -12.58
N ASP A 98 15.14 2.60 -13.84
CA ASP A 98 15.21 3.49 -15.01
C ASP A 98 13.88 4.16 -15.37
N GLY A 99 12.92 4.20 -14.47
CA GLY A 99 11.61 4.83 -14.72
C GLY A 99 10.49 4.34 -13.82
N PRO A 100 9.24 4.46 -14.27
CA PRO A 100 8.07 4.13 -13.47
C PRO A 100 8.11 2.72 -12.90
N THR A 101 7.90 2.63 -11.59
CA THR A 101 8.09 1.42 -10.79
C THR A 101 6.86 1.14 -9.93
N VAL A 102 6.37 -0.08 -9.93
CA VAL A 102 5.43 -0.57 -8.92
C VAL A 102 6.22 -1.05 -7.71
N LEU A 103 5.92 -0.48 -6.56
CA LEU A 103 6.51 -0.91 -5.28
C LEU A 103 5.52 -1.83 -4.55
N VAL A 104 5.96 -3.05 -4.25
CA VAL A 104 5.13 -4.12 -3.69
C VAL A 104 5.68 -4.53 -2.34
N GLY A 105 4.84 -4.61 -1.32
CA GLY A 105 5.25 -5.06 0.01
C GLY A 105 4.34 -6.14 0.58
N HIS A 106 4.95 -7.13 1.23
CA HIS A 106 4.27 -8.16 1.97
C HIS A 106 4.37 -7.90 3.49
N SER A 107 3.27 -8.06 4.21
CA SER A 107 3.27 -8.05 5.68
C SER A 107 3.83 -6.75 6.28
N PHE A 108 4.84 -6.85 7.15
CA PHE A 108 5.56 -5.72 7.75
C PHE A 108 6.06 -4.72 6.69
N SER A 109 6.54 -5.20 5.54
CA SER A 109 7.12 -4.31 4.53
C SER A 109 6.12 -3.34 3.90
N GLY A 110 4.83 -3.49 4.18
CA GLY A 110 3.86 -2.44 3.89
C GLY A 110 4.20 -1.11 4.57
N MET A 111 4.89 -1.12 5.72
CA MET A 111 5.45 0.10 6.34
C MET A 111 6.57 0.70 5.49
N ILE A 112 7.42 -0.16 4.90
CA ILE A 112 8.49 0.27 3.99
C ILE A 112 7.88 0.87 2.72
N VAL A 113 6.86 0.21 2.14
CA VAL A 113 6.12 0.71 0.97
C VAL A 113 5.45 2.05 1.27
N THR A 114 4.83 2.18 2.43
CA THR A 114 4.17 3.41 2.90
C THR A 114 5.17 4.56 3.04
N GLU A 115 6.38 4.30 3.55
CA GLU A 115 7.42 5.31 3.77
C GLU A 115 8.21 5.63 2.49
N ALA A 116 8.69 4.60 1.76
CA ALA A 116 9.53 4.76 0.57
C ALA A 116 8.72 5.09 -0.69
N GLY A 117 7.42 4.81 -0.72
CA GLY A 117 6.57 4.98 -1.90
C GLY A 117 6.40 6.41 -2.39
N VAL A 118 6.81 7.42 -1.61
CA VAL A 118 6.90 8.83 -2.06
C VAL A 118 8.03 9.06 -3.07
N HIS A 119 8.91 8.07 -3.27
CA HIS A 119 10.02 8.16 -4.20
C HIS A 119 9.52 8.52 -5.63
N PRO A 120 10.23 9.40 -6.38
CA PRO A 120 9.77 9.89 -7.68
C PRO A 120 9.57 8.77 -8.71
N ASN A 121 10.39 7.70 -8.68
CA ASN A 121 10.25 6.57 -9.59
C ASN A 121 9.02 5.68 -9.28
N VAL A 122 8.42 5.78 -8.09
CA VAL A 122 7.25 4.96 -7.74
C VAL A 122 5.99 5.54 -8.36
N SER A 123 5.32 4.75 -9.21
CA SER A 123 4.07 5.10 -9.89
C SER A 123 2.83 4.50 -9.24
N ALA A 124 2.96 3.35 -8.57
CA ALA A 124 1.86 2.67 -7.87
C ALA A 124 2.38 1.82 -6.72
N LEU A 125 1.49 1.51 -5.77
CA LEU A 125 1.79 0.74 -4.56
C LEU A 125 0.92 -0.52 -4.52
N VAL A 126 1.51 -1.64 -4.14
CA VAL A 126 0.78 -2.90 -3.92
C VAL A 126 1.10 -3.42 -2.52
N TYR A 127 0.05 -3.74 -1.78
CA TYR A 127 0.10 -4.28 -0.43
C TYR A 127 -0.45 -5.71 -0.44
N VAL A 128 0.31 -6.67 0.04
CA VAL A 128 -0.07 -8.08 0.10
C VAL A 128 -0.10 -8.50 1.56
N ALA A 129 -1.29 -8.74 2.13
CA ALA A 129 -1.48 -9.05 3.56
C ALA A 129 -0.61 -8.12 4.43
N ALA A 130 -0.65 -6.80 4.21
CA ALA A 130 0.41 -5.89 4.62
C ALA A 130 -0.05 -4.74 5.51
N ARG A 131 0.85 -4.27 6.37
CA ARG A 131 0.65 -3.06 7.18
C ARG A 131 0.61 -1.83 6.29
N ALA A 132 -0.34 -0.93 6.55
CA ALA A 132 -0.44 0.33 5.82
C ALA A 132 -0.82 1.47 6.78
N PRO A 133 0.09 1.89 7.68
CA PRO A 133 -0.19 2.97 8.61
C PRO A 133 -0.32 4.32 7.90
N ASP A 134 -0.93 5.27 8.59
CA ASP A 134 -0.85 6.68 8.22
C ASP A 134 0.46 7.30 8.72
N ALA A 135 0.80 8.49 8.25
CA ALA A 135 1.97 9.23 8.71
C ALA A 135 1.87 9.49 10.23
N GLY A 136 2.91 9.11 10.97
CA GLY A 136 2.98 9.24 12.42
C GLY A 136 2.08 8.26 13.21
N GLU A 137 1.28 7.42 12.53
CA GLU A 137 0.38 6.49 13.20
C GLU A 137 1.16 5.40 13.94
N ASP A 138 0.68 5.09 15.14
CA ASP A 138 1.11 3.91 15.88
C ASP A 138 0.36 2.68 15.38
N TYR A 139 1.01 1.89 14.51
CA TYR A 139 0.40 0.67 13.98
C TYR A 139 0.01 -0.32 15.08
N THR A 140 0.81 -0.42 16.16
CA THR A 140 0.51 -1.32 17.27
C THR A 140 -0.77 -0.90 17.99
N ALA A 141 -0.96 0.40 18.20
CA ALA A 141 -2.19 0.93 18.79
C ALA A 141 -3.40 0.73 17.87
N LEU A 142 -3.21 0.87 16.56
CA LEU A 142 -4.26 0.56 15.57
C LEU A 142 -4.64 -0.92 15.61
N ALA A 143 -3.65 -1.82 15.57
CA ALA A 143 -3.87 -3.27 15.57
C ALA A 143 -4.59 -3.78 16.85
N LYS A 144 -4.35 -3.16 17.99
CA LYS A 144 -5.04 -3.48 19.26
C LYS A 144 -6.55 -3.25 19.23
N LYS A 145 -7.08 -2.57 18.23
CA LYS A 145 -8.54 -2.38 18.05
C LYS A 145 -9.21 -3.60 17.40
N TYR A 146 -8.43 -4.57 16.97
CA TYR A 146 -8.86 -5.80 16.30
C TYR A 146 -8.46 -7.02 17.12
N PRO A 147 -9.05 -8.19 16.88
CA PRO A 147 -8.64 -9.43 17.52
C PRO A 147 -7.15 -9.68 17.43
N THR A 148 -6.55 -10.13 18.51
CA THR A 148 -5.11 -10.48 18.55
C THR A 148 -4.86 -11.70 17.66
N PRO A 149 -4.06 -11.60 16.57
CA PRO A 149 -3.80 -12.72 15.70
C PRO A 149 -3.10 -13.87 16.39
N PRO A 150 -3.47 -15.13 16.10
CA PRO A 150 -2.91 -16.32 16.75
C PRO A 150 -1.37 -16.42 16.66
N ALA A 151 -0.77 -16.03 15.52
CA ALA A 151 0.68 -16.08 15.33
C ALA A 151 1.45 -15.26 16.35
N SER A 152 0.85 -14.20 16.93
CA SER A 152 1.51 -13.36 17.93
C SER A 152 1.94 -14.12 19.19
N LYS A 153 1.22 -15.20 19.54
CA LYS A 153 1.55 -16.07 20.69
C LYS A 153 2.77 -16.95 20.42
N GLY A 154 3.12 -17.15 19.17
CA GLY A 154 4.26 -17.96 18.76
C GLY A 154 5.54 -17.14 18.51
N VAL A 155 5.49 -15.81 18.70
CA VAL A 155 6.71 -15.00 18.62
C VAL A 155 7.54 -15.20 19.87
N VAL A 156 8.75 -15.70 19.71
CA VAL A 156 9.73 -15.91 20.78
C VAL A 156 10.92 -14.99 20.54
N PHE A 157 11.57 -14.57 21.65
CA PHE A 157 12.70 -13.65 21.61
C PHE A 157 13.92 -14.29 22.28
N ASP A 158 15.07 -14.12 21.62
CA ASP A 158 16.39 -14.30 22.21
C ASP A 158 17.08 -12.92 22.20
N GLY A 159 17.24 -12.34 23.39
CA GLY A 159 17.67 -10.96 23.52
C GLY A 159 16.69 -9.99 22.83
N ASP A 160 17.15 -9.33 21.78
CA ASP A 160 16.37 -8.39 20.95
C ASP A 160 15.92 -8.99 19.60
N GLU A 161 16.27 -10.25 19.32
CA GLU A 161 15.91 -10.97 18.12
C GLU A 161 14.63 -11.79 18.31
N GLY A 162 13.63 -11.53 17.46
CA GLY A 162 12.35 -12.23 17.46
C GLY A 162 12.20 -13.17 16.27
N ARG A 163 11.54 -14.30 16.49
CA ARG A 163 11.18 -15.27 15.44
C ARG A 163 9.89 -15.98 15.81
N LEU A 164 9.25 -16.61 14.85
CA LEU A 164 8.16 -17.53 15.12
C LEU A 164 8.69 -18.91 15.53
N THR A 165 7.99 -19.58 16.46
CA THR A 165 8.17 -21.01 16.68
C THR A 165 7.76 -21.80 15.43
N GLU A 166 8.29 -23.02 15.26
CA GLU A 166 7.90 -23.90 14.15
C GLU A 166 6.37 -24.10 14.07
N GLU A 167 5.76 -24.38 15.23
CA GLU A 167 4.32 -24.60 15.30
C GLU A 167 3.51 -23.39 14.79
N ALA A 168 3.84 -22.19 15.26
CA ALA A 168 3.16 -20.96 14.85
C ALA A 168 3.44 -20.62 13.38
N PHE A 169 4.66 -20.85 12.91
CA PHE A 169 5.01 -20.63 11.51
C PHE A 169 4.18 -21.53 10.59
N VAL A 170 4.15 -22.84 10.86
CA VAL A 170 3.43 -23.81 10.03
C VAL A 170 1.92 -23.64 10.12
N ARG A 171 1.37 -23.40 11.32
CA ARG A 171 -0.07 -23.32 11.54
C ARG A 171 -0.67 -21.95 11.21
N ASP A 172 0.01 -20.88 11.61
CA ASP A 172 -0.58 -19.53 11.65
C ASP A 172 0.00 -18.59 10.56
N PHE A 173 1.27 -18.76 10.17
CA PHE A 173 1.91 -17.95 9.15
C PHE A 173 1.71 -18.55 7.75
N ALA A 174 1.91 -19.85 7.57
CA ALA A 174 1.91 -20.57 6.31
C ALA A 174 0.87 -21.71 6.28
N GLY A 175 -0.28 -21.52 6.95
CA GLY A 175 -1.24 -22.60 7.25
C GLY A 175 -1.98 -23.18 6.04
N ASP A 176 -1.98 -22.52 4.90
CA ASP A 176 -2.57 -23.02 3.64
C ASP A 176 -1.55 -23.69 2.71
N LEU A 177 -0.27 -23.76 3.11
CA LEU A 177 0.76 -24.46 2.35
C LEU A 177 0.90 -25.92 2.79
N PRO A 178 1.35 -26.81 1.89
CA PRO A 178 1.78 -28.14 2.30
C PRO A 178 2.83 -28.07 3.43
N ARG A 179 2.68 -28.92 4.47
CA ARG A 179 3.55 -28.88 5.65
C ARG A 179 5.05 -28.88 5.31
N GLU A 180 5.45 -29.70 4.35
CA GLU A 180 6.86 -29.78 3.90
C GLU A 180 7.36 -28.43 3.41
N ARG A 181 6.56 -27.71 2.62
CA ARG A 181 6.91 -26.38 2.13
C ARG A 181 6.95 -25.35 3.25
N ALA A 182 5.99 -25.39 4.17
CA ALA A 182 5.99 -24.50 5.34
C ALA A 182 7.23 -24.72 6.22
N LEU A 183 7.67 -25.98 6.40
CA LEU A 183 8.90 -26.31 7.14
C LEU A 183 10.17 -25.81 6.42
N ALA A 184 10.22 -25.90 5.09
CA ALA A 184 11.35 -25.36 4.33
C ALA A 184 11.43 -23.83 4.49
N LEU A 185 10.30 -23.12 4.45
CA LEU A 185 10.23 -21.67 4.70
C LEU A 185 10.60 -21.32 6.14
N TYR A 186 10.17 -22.13 7.10
CA TYR A 186 10.58 -21.96 8.51
C TYR A 186 12.09 -22.07 8.68
N ALA A 187 12.75 -23.00 7.97
CA ALA A 187 14.19 -23.23 8.07
C ALA A 187 15.03 -22.03 7.56
N VAL A 188 14.48 -21.22 6.66
CA VAL A 188 15.11 -19.99 6.13
C VAL A 188 14.56 -18.71 6.76
N GLN A 189 13.77 -18.86 7.82
CA GLN A 189 13.22 -17.72 8.55
C GLN A 189 14.33 -16.83 9.10
N GLU A 190 14.32 -15.55 8.73
CA GLU A 190 15.22 -14.57 9.32
C GLU A 190 14.65 -14.01 10.64
N PRO A 191 15.48 -13.91 11.71
CA PRO A 191 15.08 -13.21 12.92
C PRO A 191 14.99 -11.70 12.67
N PHE A 192 14.10 -11.04 13.40
CA PHE A 192 13.94 -9.59 13.32
C PHE A 192 14.25 -8.90 14.65
N LYS A 193 14.73 -7.66 14.62
CA LYS A 193 14.99 -6.88 15.82
C LYS A 193 13.70 -6.24 16.37
N LYS A 194 13.54 -6.22 17.72
CA LYS A 194 12.40 -5.62 18.42
C LYS A 194 12.10 -4.18 17.98
N ALA A 195 13.13 -3.42 17.56
CA ALA A 195 12.99 -2.05 17.08
C ALA A 195 12.00 -1.91 15.93
N LEU A 196 11.81 -2.94 15.09
CA LEU A 196 10.82 -2.94 14.00
C LEU A 196 9.37 -2.94 14.49
N LEU A 197 9.09 -3.36 15.72
CA LEU A 197 7.73 -3.39 16.26
C LEU A 197 7.20 -2.00 16.65
N THR A 198 8.08 -1.04 16.89
CA THR A 198 7.76 0.31 17.37
C THR A 198 8.03 1.40 16.36
N GLY A 199 8.55 1.06 15.18
CA GLY A 199 8.80 2.00 14.09
C GLY A 199 7.52 2.68 13.62
N LYS A 200 7.61 3.99 13.32
CA LYS A 200 6.51 4.78 12.73
C LYS A 200 6.95 5.34 11.40
N THR A 201 6.04 5.39 10.44
CA THR A 201 6.27 6.05 9.16
C THR A 201 6.08 7.57 9.32
N THR A 202 6.87 8.36 8.61
CA THR A 202 6.71 9.81 8.52
C THR A 202 5.90 10.21 7.29
N ASN A 203 5.82 9.32 6.32
CA ASN A 203 5.04 9.46 5.10
C ASN A 203 3.89 8.46 5.06
N ALA A 204 2.87 8.78 4.26
CA ALA A 204 1.79 7.87 3.87
C ALA A 204 1.65 7.95 2.35
N ALA A 205 2.54 7.26 1.61
CA ALA A 205 2.61 7.33 0.15
C ALA A 205 1.28 6.99 -0.53
N TRP A 206 0.47 6.12 0.08
CA TRP A 206 -0.85 5.73 -0.41
C TRP A 206 -1.86 6.90 -0.47
N ARG A 207 -1.59 8.03 0.18
CA ARG A 207 -2.39 9.26 0.04
C ARG A 207 -2.18 9.97 -1.30
N GLN A 208 -1.07 9.66 -1.98
CA GLN A 208 -0.62 10.36 -3.19
C GLN A 208 -0.48 9.44 -4.41
N LYS A 209 -0.43 8.12 -4.19
CA LYS A 209 -0.19 7.14 -5.24
C LYS A 209 -1.37 6.18 -5.38
N PRO A 210 -1.68 5.72 -6.61
CA PRO A 210 -2.60 4.62 -6.83
C PRO A 210 -2.17 3.41 -5.98
N SER A 211 -3.12 2.83 -5.25
CA SER A 211 -2.84 1.75 -4.32
C SER A 211 -3.71 0.53 -4.61
N PHE A 212 -3.12 -0.64 -4.43
CA PHE A 212 -3.72 -1.95 -4.64
C PHE A 212 -3.50 -2.80 -3.40
N TYR A 213 -4.46 -3.65 -3.05
CA TYR A 213 -4.35 -4.47 -1.84
C TYR A 213 -4.89 -5.88 -2.08
N ALA A 214 -4.13 -6.88 -1.64
CA ALA A 214 -4.58 -8.27 -1.52
C ALA A 214 -4.82 -8.58 -0.04
N VAL A 215 -6.07 -8.80 0.33
CA VAL A 215 -6.49 -9.25 1.66
C VAL A 215 -6.43 -10.77 1.72
N SER A 216 -5.77 -11.32 2.73
CA SER A 216 -5.75 -12.76 3.01
C SER A 216 -6.85 -13.09 4.04
N THR A 217 -7.93 -13.73 3.61
CA THR A 217 -9.14 -13.88 4.45
C THR A 217 -9.02 -14.90 5.57
N GLU A 218 -8.00 -15.76 5.52
CA GLU A 218 -7.66 -16.73 6.56
C GLU A 218 -6.33 -16.39 7.26
N ASP A 219 -5.92 -15.10 7.18
CA ASP A 219 -4.69 -14.61 7.82
C ASP A 219 -4.81 -14.72 9.35
N ARG A 220 -3.78 -15.33 9.96
CA ARG A 220 -3.65 -15.53 11.41
C ARG A 220 -2.44 -14.77 11.98
N THR A 221 -1.83 -13.88 11.16
CA THR A 221 -0.68 -13.02 11.48
C THR A 221 -1.06 -11.55 11.53
N ILE A 222 -1.92 -11.10 10.60
CA ILE A 222 -2.64 -9.82 10.66
C ILE A 222 -4.14 -10.16 10.60
N ASP A 223 -4.93 -9.48 11.41
CA ASP A 223 -6.39 -9.67 11.39
C ASP A 223 -6.97 -9.24 10.03
N PRO A 224 -7.77 -10.07 9.33
CA PRO A 224 -8.31 -9.74 8.02
C PRO A 224 -9.21 -8.47 7.99
N ASP A 225 -9.89 -8.15 9.09
CA ASP A 225 -10.70 -6.94 9.17
C ASP A 225 -9.83 -5.68 9.32
N LEU A 226 -8.66 -5.81 9.96
CA LEU A 226 -7.65 -4.75 9.94
C LEU A 226 -7.09 -4.54 8.54
N GLU A 227 -6.83 -5.61 7.77
CA GLU A 227 -6.41 -5.50 6.37
C GLU A 227 -7.47 -4.78 5.53
N ARG A 228 -8.76 -5.18 5.64
CA ARG A 228 -9.90 -4.54 4.97
C ARG A 228 -10.02 -3.06 5.34
N PHE A 229 -9.84 -2.74 6.63
CA PHE A 229 -9.86 -1.35 7.10
C PHE A 229 -8.77 -0.52 6.42
N MET A 230 -7.53 -1.02 6.38
CA MET A 230 -6.41 -0.31 5.75
C MET A 230 -6.63 -0.17 4.24
N ALA A 231 -7.04 -1.23 3.55
CA ALA A 231 -7.35 -1.21 2.12
C ALA A 231 -8.45 -0.19 1.78
N LYS A 232 -9.52 -0.16 2.58
CA LYS A 232 -10.63 0.81 2.42
C LYS A 232 -10.17 2.25 2.67
N ARG A 233 -9.38 2.48 3.73
CA ARG A 233 -8.85 3.80 4.08
C ARG A 233 -7.99 4.38 2.97
N MET A 234 -7.18 3.54 2.31
CA MET A 234 -6.35 3.92 1.17
C MET A 234 -7.13 4.08 -0.13
N ASN A 235 -8.42 3.76 -0.16
CA ASN A 235 -9.20 3.63 -1.40
C ASN A 235 -8.51 2.71 -2.43
N ALA A 236 -7.89 1.62 -1.94
CA ALA A 236 -7.14 0.69 -2.76
C ALA A 236 -8.05 -0.15 -3.66
N GLN A 237 -7.58 -0.49 -4.85
CA GLN A 237 -8.18 -1.56 -5.65
C GLN A 237 -7.88 -2.89 -4.96
N THR A 238 -8.91 -3.49 -4.37
CA THR A 238 -8.75 -4.63 -3.46
C THR A 238 -9.21 -5.93 -4.09
N ILE A 239 -8.45 -7.00 -3.83
CA ILE A 239 -8.88 -8.39 -4.01
C ILE A 239 -8.86 -9.08 -2.64
N GLU A 240 -9.70 -10.10 -2.47
CA GLU A 240 -9.68 -10.97 -1.30
C GLU A 240 -9.36 -12.40 -1.73
N LEU A 241 -8.42 -13.02 -1.03
CA LEU A 241 -7.95 -14.38 -1.32
C LEU A 241 -8.19 -15.25 -0.11
N ARG A 242 -8.70 -16.45 -0.35
CA ARG A 242 -8.83 -17.44 0.70
C ARG A 242 -7.48 -18.11 0.96
N SER A 243 -6.63 -17.41 1.68
CA SER A 243 -5.24 -17.80 1.95
C SER A 243 -4.85 -17.49 3.38
N SER A 244 -3.79 -18.15 3.85
CA SER A 244 -3.04 -17.74 5.03
C SER A 244 -2.27 -16.44 4.76
N HIS A 245 -1.37 -16.06 5.66
CA HIS A 245 -0.57 -14.83 5.53
C HIS A 245 0.33 -14.79 4.28
N VAL A 246 0.66 -15.93 3.69
CA VAL A 246 1.63 -16.05 2.58
C VAL A 246 0.95 -16.21 1.21
N SER A 247 -0.10 -15.43 0.93
CA SER A 247 -0.83 -15.45 -0.34
C SER A 247 0.06 -15.27 -1.58
N LEU A 248 1.21 -14.57 -1.45
CA LEU A 248 2.21 -14.46 -2.53
C LEU A 248 2.80 -15.82 -2.93
N ILE A 249 2.71 -16.84 -2.07
CA ILE A 249 3.21 -18.19 -2.31
C ILE A 249 2.08 -19.14 -2.71
N SER A 250 0.92 -19.06 -2.03
CA SER A 250 -0.21 -19.95 -2.29
C SER A 250 -1.10 -19.52 -3.46
N HIS A 251 -1.14 -18.21 -3.76
CA HIS A 251 -1.96 -17.60 -4.81
C HIS A 251 -1.11 -16.69 -5.74
N PRO A 252 0.02 -17.21 -6.27
CA PRO A 252 0.97 -16.37 -7.01
C PRO A 252 0.40 -15.82 -8.32
N VAL A 253 -0.60 -16.45 -8.90
CA VAL A 253 -1.27 -15.98 -10.14
C VAL A 253 -2.06 -14.71 -9.84
N GLU A 254 -2.92 -14.73 -8.84
CA GLU A 254 -3.78 -13.61 -8.44
C GLU A 254 -2.95 -12.42 -7.95
N ILE A 255 -1.87 -12.69 -7.20
CA ILE A 255 -0.92 -11.65 -6.77
C ILE A 255 -0.19 -11.05 -7.98
N THR A 256 0.25 -11.87 -8.93
CA THR A 256 0.85 -11.39 -10.19
C THR A 256 -0.13 -10.50 -10.95
N ASP A 257 -1.38 -10.92 -11.10
CA ASP A 257 -2.41 -10.16 -11.81
C ASP A 257 -2.73 -8.82 -11.12
N LEU A 258 -2.70 -8.79 -9.78
CA LEU A 258 -2.85 -7.53 -9.02
C LEU A 258 -1.69 -6.57 -9.32
N ILE A 259 -0.44 -7.08 -9.34
CA ILE A 259 0.76 -6.29 -9.65
C ILE A 259 0.70 -5.78 -11.10
N LEU A 260 0.28 -6.62 -12.05
CA LEU A 260 0.12 -6.24 -13.45
C LEU A 260 -0.92 -5.12 -13.63
N ARG A 261 -2.04 -5.18 -12.90
CA ARG A 261 -3.02 -4.08 -12.89
C ARG A 261 -2.45 -2.77 -12.33
N ALA A 262 -1.54 -2.87 -11.37
CA ALA A 262 -0.85 -1.69 -10.84
C ALA A 262 0.19 -1.13 -11.83
N ALA A 263 0.72 -1.96 -12.71
CA ALA A 263 1.68 -1.55 -13.74
C ALA A 263 1.02 -0.83 -14.94
N GLY A 264 -0.27 -1.05 -15.21
CA GLY A 264 -1.05 -0.37 -16.26
C GLY A 264 -1.15 -1.13 -17.56
#